data_049164d4f27b6dbbe6cb1d98a1fceeda
#
_entry.id   049164d4f27b6dbbe6cb1d98a1fceeda
#
_cell.length_a   1.000
_cell.length_b   1.000
_cell.length_c   1.000
_cell.angle_alpha   90.00
_cell.angle_beta   90.00
_cell.angle_gamma   90.00
#
_symmetry.space_group_name_H-M   'P 1'
#
loop_
_entity.id
_entity.type
_entity.pdbx_description
1 polymer ?
#
loop_
_entity_poly.entity_id
_entity_poly.type
_entity_poly.pdbx_seq_one_letter_code
_entity_poly.pdbx_strand_id
1 'polypeptide(L)'
;MLNLLLSMPKKLNKRWLILLPILALPYFGFAETPKASSVTPALTVTVIKPQLTNFPQKISANGNIAAWQEAIIGSEANGLRLVNVLVNVGDVVKKGQLLADFATETIDADLMQSKASLLEAEATGREAINNADRARTLQNTGAMSNQQIEQYTTAAETAKARIEVAKAAVNTQQIRLKQTRIFAPDSGIISARNATVGAVVGSGTELFRLIRQSRLEWRAEVISSDLPQIKIGMQANIIAADGSRLTGKVRKVSPMVDMLTRNTIVYVDLPTNNIKAGMFAKGDFLIGQSNTLAVPQQALVLRDGFNYAFVLKNNKGQQVKVGQMKVGQIKVQTGKRVGNLVEIVSGLTADQNIVASGGAFLSDNDTVKVVNAVATNAVPVKKLMQLK
;
A
#
# COMPACT_ATOMS: atom_id res chain seq x y z
N MET A 1 -60.10 4.32 -12.93
CA MET A 1 -60.77 3.41 -13.89
C MET A 1 -60.49 2.04 -13.37
N LEU A 2 -61.37 1.46 -12.80
CA LEU A 2 -62.56 0.67 -13.02
C LEU A 2 -62.22 -0.80 -12.69
N ASN A 3 -62.68 -1.33 -11.56
CA ASN A 3 -63.82 -2.24 -11.36
C ASN A 3 -63.57 -3.61 -12.02
N LEU A 4 -63.85 -4.73 -11.42
CA LEU A 4 -65.02 -5.26 -10.72
C LEU A 4 -64.64 -6.68 -10.22
N LEU A 5 -64.85 -7.12 -9.01
CA LEU A 5 -66.06 -7.66 -8.40
C LEU A 5 -66.40 -9.13 -8.68
N LEU A 6 -66.59 -9.86 -7.56
CA LEU A 6 -67.57 -10.92 -7.31
C LEU A 6 -67.23 -12.34 -7.85
N SER A 7 -67.44 -13.46 -7.14
CA SER A 7 -68.51 -13.82 -6.22
C SER A 7 -68.28 -15.17 -5.59
N MET A 8 -68.71 -15.36 -4.35
CA MET A 8 -69.08 -16.67 -3.76
C MET A 8 -70.43 -17.16 -4.34
N PRO A 9 -70.83 -18.43 -4.17
CA PRO A 9 -71.63 -18.82 -3.01
C PRO A 9 -71.44 -20.28 -2.53
N LYS A 10 -71.52 -20.53 -1.28
CA LYS A 10 -72.61 -21.15 -0.42
C LYS A 10 -73.35 -22.42 -0.93
N LYS A 11 -73.39 -23.38 0.02
CA LYS A 11 -74.51 -24.23 0.55
C LYS A 11 -74.11 -25.68 0.64
N LEU A 12 -74.11 -26.33 1.80
CA LEU A 12 -75.17 -26.80 2.71
C LEU A 12 -75.83 -28.13 2.26
N ASN A 13 -75.77 -29.08 3.12
CA ASN A 13 -76.77 -30.05 3.66
C ASN A 13 -76.31 -31.51 3.64
N LYS A 14 -76.45 -32.20 4.70
CA LYS A 14 -77.44 -32.83 5.55
C LYS A 14 -77.12 -34.31 5.78
N ARG A 15 -77.00 -34.62 7.04
CA ARG A 15 -77.61 -35.74 7.80
C ARG A 15 -77.90 -37.06 7.09
N TRP A 16 -77.35 -38.14 7.65
CA TRP A 16 -78.19 -39.34 7.96
C TRP A 16 -77.63 -40.11 9.17
N LEU A 17 -78.50 -40.33 10.16
CA LEU A 17 -78.44 -41.20 11.30
C LEU A 17 -78.86 -42.60 10.88
N ILE A 18 -78.15 -43.66 11.33
CA ILE A 18 -78.75 -45.00 11.51
C ILE A 18 -78.13 -45.64 12.75
N LEU A 19 -79.04 -46.16 13.55
CA LEU A 19 -78.93 -46.81 14.85
C LEU A 19 -78.42 -48.26 14.81
N LEU A 20 -77.55 -48.61 15.79
CA LEU A 20 -77.48 -49.81 16.67
C LEU A 20 -77.68 -51.24 16.08
N PRO A 21 -77.02 -52.31 16.66
CA PRO A 21 -77.14 -52.63 18.12
C PRO A 21 -75.81 -53.09 18.81
N ILE A 22 -75.89 -53.02 20.14
CA ILE A 22 -75.04 -53.48 21.23
C ILE A 22 -74.86 -55.01 21.13
N LEU A 23 -73.61 -55.52 21.17
CA LEU A 23 -73.28 -56.89 21.56
C LEU A 23 -72.16 -56.84 22.63
N ALA A 24 -72.49 -57.21 23.84
CA ALA A 24 -71.59 -57.33 24.97
C ALA A 24 -70.75 -58.60 24.88
N LEU A 25 -69.41 -58.48 25.00
CA LEU A 25 -68.51 -59.59 25.31
C LEU A 25 -67.33 -59.11 26.19
N PRO A 26 -66.73 -59.99 27.00
CA PRO A 26 -66.19 -59.67 28.31
C PRO A 26 -64.77 -59.10 28.29
N TYR A 27 -64.52 -58.30 29.32
CA TYR A 27 -63.21 -57.70 29.66
C TYR A 27 -62.17 -58.82 29.91
N PHE A 28 -61.24 -58.99 29.04
CA PHE A 28 -59.94 -59.57 29.36
C PHE A 28 -58.93 -58.41 29.56
N GLY A 29 -58.56 -58.21 30.83
CA GLY A 29 -57.47 -57.27 31.14
C GLY A 29 -56.15 -57.73 30.56
N PHE A 30 -55.65 -57.01 29.57
CA PHE A 30 -54.25 -57.09 29.18
C PHE A 30 -53.49 -56.10 30.05
N ALA A 31 -52.67 -56.65 30.96
CA ALA A 31 -51.67 -55.87 31.66
C ALA A 31 -50.72 -55.23 30.60
N GLU A 32 -50.74 -53.89 30.49
CA GLU A 32 -49.72 -53.14 29.73
C GLU A 32 -48.36 -53.40 30.39
N THR A 33 -47.53 -54.19 29.71
CA THR A 33 -46.11 -54.23 29.99
C THR A 33 -45.52 -52.82 29.74
N PRO A 34 -44.75 -52.26 30.67
CA PRO A 34 -44.14 -50.95 30.47
C PRO A 34 -43.25 -51.04 29.22
N LYS A 35 -43.60 -50.27 28.18
CA LYS A 35 -42.83 -50.10 26.97
C LYS A 35 -41.46 -49.62 27.34
N ALA A 36 -40.48 -50.52 27.26
CA ALA A 36 -39.07 -50.19 27.46
C ALA A 36 -38.77 -49.00 26.55
N SER A 37 -38.49 -47.87 27.14
CA SER A 37 -38.01 -46.66 26.46
C SER A 37 -36.82 -47.10 25.57
N SER A 38 -37.01 -47.11 24.25
CA SER A 38 -35.95 -47.36 23.31
C SER A 38 -34.91 -46.25 23.49
N VAL A 39 -33.83 -46.59 24.16
CA VAL A 39 -32.67 -45.71 24.29
C VAL A 39 -32.17 -45.50 22.86
N THR A 40 -32.46 -44.34 22.30
CA THR A 40 -31.89 -43.89 21.02
C THR A 40 -30.38 -44.03 21.13
N PRO A 41 -29.71 -44.65 20.14
CA PRO A 41 -28.26 -44.83 20.20
C PRO A 41 -27.57 -43.46 20.29
N ALA A 42 -26.83 -43.26 21.35
CA ALA A 42 -26.08 -42.00 21.58
C ALA A 42 -25.11 -41.78 20.44
N LEU A 43 -25.24 -40.65 19.75
CA LEU A 43 -24.27 -40.25 18.71
C LEU A 43 -22.86 -40.19 19.30
N THR A 44 -21.88 -40.80 18.64
CA THR A 44 -20.49 -40.75 19.08
C THR A 44 -19.84 -39.44 18.60
N VAL A 45 -19.28 -38.67 19.53
CA VAL A 45 -18.63 -37.39 19.23
C VAL A 45 -17.22 -37.34 19.78
N THR A 46 -16.36 -36.59 19.10
CA THR A 46 -15.05 -36.25 19.62
C THR A 46 -15.10 -34.88 20.31
N VAL A 47 -14.31 -34.72 21.36
CA VAL A 47 -14.32 -33.52 22.22
C VAL A 47 -12.97 -32.87 22.26
N ILE A 48 -12.96 -31.57 22.24
CA ILE A 48 -11.75 -30.71 22.36
C ILE A 48 -12.04 -29.55 23.32
N LYS A 49 -10.98 -28.90 23.77
CA LYS A 49 -11.06 -27.60 24.45
C LYS A 49 -10.71 -26.48 23.48
N PRO A 50 -11.39 -25.33 23.54
CA PRO A 50 -10.93 -24.13 22.85
C PRO A 50 -9.50 -23.79 23.29
N GLN A 51 -8.64 -23.40 22.34
CA GLN A 51 -7.26 -23.07 22.61
C GLN A 51 -7.00 -21.59 22.38
N LEU A 52 -6.22 -20.98 23.28
CA LEU A 52 -5.70 -19.63 23.02
C LEU A 52 -4.69 -19.71 21.87
N THR A 53 -4.96 -18.97 20.81
CA THR A 53 -4.16 -18.95 19.60
C THR A 53 -3.89 -17.51 19.17
N ASN A 54 -2.68 -17.25 18.71
CA ASN A 54 -2.29 -15.95 18.20
C ASN A 54 -2.80 -15.76 16.78
N PHE A 55 -3.78 -14.88 16.61
CA PHE A 55 -4.28 -14.46 15.30
C PHE A 55 -3.56 -13.21 14.83
N PRO A 56 -2.96 -13.21 13.61
CA PRO A 56 -2.36 -12.01 13.07
C PRO A 56 -3.42 -10.94 12.85
N GLN A 57 -3.20 -9.77 13.43
CA GLN A 57 -4.01 -8.60 13.15
C GLN A 57 -3.38 -7.86 11.97
N LYS A 58 -4.18 -7.59 10.96
CA LYS A 58 -3.76 -6.93 9.74
C LYS A 58 -4.81 -5.98 9.23
N ILE A 59 -4.36 -4.87 8.63
CA ILE A 59 -5.18 -3.95 7.85
C ILE A 59 -4.85 -4.18 6.40
N SER A 60 -5.85 -4.54 5.62
CA SER A 60 -5.70 -4.72 4.16
C SER A 60 -5.91 -3.40 3.45
N ALA A 61 -5.08 -3.12 2.47
CA ALA A 61 -5.16 -1.92 1.64
C ALA A 61 -4.85 -2.26 0.17
N ASN A 62 -5.33 -1.40 -0.70
CA ASN A 62 -5.01 -1.43 -2.13
C ASN A 62 -4.25 -0.16 -2.48
N GLY A 63 -3.55 -0.15 -3.60
CA GLY A 63 -2.87 1.05 -4.06
C GLY A 63 -1.95 0.78 -5.23
N ASN A 64 -1.33 1.84 -5.74
CA ASN A 64 -0.42 1.75 -6.87
C ASN A 64 1.03 1.83 -6.42
N ILE A 65 1.89 1.10 -7.12
CA ILE A 65 3.33 1.26 -7.02
C ILE A 65 3.71 2.47 -7.86
N ALA A 66 4.45 3.39 -7.28
CA ALA A 66 4.86 4.62 -7.95
C ALA A 66 6.34 4.90 -7.69
N ALA A 67 6.93 5.75 -8.50
CA ALA A 67 8.23 6.32 -8.18
C ALA A 67 8.15 7.08 -6.86
N TRP A 68 9.12 6.87 -5.97
CA TRP A 68 9.25 7.68 -4.75
C TRP A 68 9.33 9.17 -5.08
N GLN A 69 10.15 9.51 -6.07
CA GLN A 69 10.26 10.85 -6.60
C GLN A 69 10.69 10.77 -8.07
N GLU A 70 10.02 11.53 -8.92
CA GLU A 70 10.43 11.74 -10.30
C GLU A 70 11.12 13.10 -10.43
N ALA A 71 12.25 13.12 -11.14
CA ALA A 71 12.89 14.34 -11.58
C ALA A 71 12.54 14.58 -13.05
N ILE A 72 11.95 15.73 -13.33
CA ILE A 72 11.73 16.21 -14.70
C ILE A 72 12.99 16.93 -15.14
N ILE A 73 13.57 16.50 -16.25
CA ILE A 73 14.77 17.07 -16.83
C ILE A 73 14.35 17.84 -18.07
N GLY A 74 14.33 19.15 -17.94
CA GLY A 74 13.94 20.06 -19.02
C GLY A 74 15.15 20.69 -19.72
N SER A 75 14.90 21.33 -20.88
CA SER A 75 15.87 22.16 -21.55
C SER A 75 16.04 23.50 -20.85
N GLU A 76 17.27 23.88 -20.52
CA GLU A 76 17.61 25.24 -20.11
C GLU A 76 17.94 26.13 -21.33
N ALA A 77 18.33 25.52 -22.45
CA ALA A 77 18.60 26.20 -23.69
C ALA A 77 17.30 26.57 -24.43
N ASN A 78 17.31 27.65 -25.16
CA ASN A 78 16.18 28.14 -25.93
C ASN A 78 16.50 28.22 -27.42
N GLY A 79 15.66 27.62 -28.26
CA GLY A 79 15.76 27.70 -29.72
C GLY A 79 16.93 26.92 -30.29
N LEU A 80 17.53 26.01 -29.55
CA LEU A 80 18.64 25.18 -30.03
C LEU A 80 18.14 23.81 -30.50
N ARG A 81 18.83 23.28 -31.56
CA ARG A 81 18.57 21.95 -32.11
C ARG A 81 19.28 20.88 -31.30
N LEU A 82 18.55 19.82 -30.90
CA LEU A 82 19.11 18.63 -30.29
C LEU A 82 19.98 17.87 -31.33
N VAL A 83 21.24 17.61 -30.99
CA VAL A 83 22.19 16.91 -31.87
C VAL A 83 22.27 15.45 -31.49
N ASN A 84 22.49 15.16 -30.21
CA ASN A 84 22.62 13.80 -29.73
C ASN A 84 21.67 13.54 -28.56
N VAL A 85 21.11 12.33 -28.52
CA VAL A 85 20.35 11.76 -27.39
C VAL A 85 20.99 10.43 -27.05
N LEU A 86 21.65 10.36 -25.90
CA LEU A 86 22.58 9.29 -25.52
C LEU A 86 21.92 8.20 -24.67
N VAL A 87 20.66 8.42 -24.25
CA VAL A 87 19.93 7.50 -23.36
C VAL A 87 18.50 7.27 -23.83
N ASN A 88 17.95 6.09 -23.47
CA ASN A 88 16.60 5.69 -23.78
C ASN A 88 15.78 5.38 -22.51
N VAL A 89 14.48 5.17 -22.68
CA VAL A 89 13.60 4.71 -21.62
C VAL A 89 14.06 3.34 -21.12
N GLY A 90 14.18 3.20 -19.80
CA GLY A 90 14.67 2.00 -19.14
C GLY A 90 16.17 2.02 -18.80
N ASP A 91 16.94 2.96 -19.34
CA ASP A 91 18.36 3.06 -19.04
C ASP A 91 18.61 3.52 -17.61
N VAL A 92 19.61 2.90 -16.98
CA VAL A 92 20.11 3.32 -15.67
C VAL A 92 21.20 4.36 -15.87
N VAL A 93 21.03 5.53 -15.28
CA VAL A 93 21.96 6.65 -15.37
C VAL A 93 22.52 7.01 -14.01
N LYS A 94 23.75 7.57 -14.03
CA LYS A 94 24.42 8.09 -12.82
C LYS A 94 24.28 9.61 -12.76
N LYS A 95 24.28 10.15 -11.54
CA LYS A 95 24.31 11.61 -11.34
C LYS A 95 25.48 12.24 -12.12
N GLY A 96 25.19 13.31 -12.89
CA GLY A 96 26.17 14.00 -13.73
C GLY A 96 26.48 13.31 -15.07
N GLN A 97 25.80 12.20 -15.42
CA GLN A 97 25.93 11.57 -16.73
C GLN A 97 25.29 12.45 -17.81
N LEU A 98 25.95 12.60 -18.95
CA LEU A 98 25.42 13.32 -20.11
C LEU A 98 24.28 12.49 -20.72
N LEU A 99 23.12 13.12 -20.91
CA LEU A 99 21.91 12.52 -21.47
C LEU A 99 21.64 12.94 -22.91
N ALA A 100 21.92 14.21 -23.21
CA ALA A 100 21.73 14.80 -24.53
C ALA A 100 22.61 16.06 -24.68
N ASP A 101 22.87 16.47 -25.91
CA ASP A 101 23.52 17.74 -26.22
C ASP A 101 22.82 18.46 -27.35
N PHE A 102 22.98 19.77 -27.36
CA PHE A 102 22.48 20.69 -28.38
C PHE A 102 23.59 21.15 -29.30
N ALA A 103 23.22 21.69 -30.45
CA ALA A 103 24.09 22.40 -31.36
C ALA A 103 24.70 23.61 -30.65
N THR A 104 26.04 23.76 -30.71
CA THR A 104 26.78 24.79 -29.97
C THR A 104 27.33 25.88 -30.84
N GLU A 105 27.26 25.74 -32.17
CA GLU A 105 27.99 26.55 -33.15
C GLU A 105 27.75 28.07 -32.97
N THR A 106 26.49 28.45 -32.73
CA THR A 106 26.14 29.87 -32.52
C THR A 106 26.59 30.37 -31.14
N ILE A 107 26.49 29.56 -30.13
CA ILE A 107 26.94 29.90 -28.76
C ILE A 107 28.45 30.01 -28.71
N ASP A 108 29.18 29.13 -29.39
CA ASP A 108 30.64 29.18 -29.49
C ASP A 108 31.12 30.44 -30.23
N ALA A 109 30.42 30.85 -31.30
CA ALA A 109 30.71 32.10 -32.00
C ALA A 109 30.49 33.33 -31.08
N ASP A 110 29.35 33.39 -30.35
CA ASP A 110 29.04 34.45 -29.37
C ASP A 110 30.09 34.51 -28.25
N LEU A 111 30.54 33.34 -27.78
CA LEU A 111 31.60 33.25 -26.77
C LEU A 111 32.94 33.79 -27.30
N MET A 112 33.31 33.43 -28.52
CA MET A 112 34.54 33.96 -29.16
C MET A 112 34.46 35.48 -29.31
N GLN A 113 33.33 36.01 -29.75
CA GLN A 113 33.11 37.47 -29.85
C GLN A 113 33.29 38.16 -28.50
N SER A 114 32.66 37.62 -27.45
CA SER A 114 32.73 38.18 -26.07
C SER A 114 34.18 38.13 -25.54
N LYS A 115 34.93 37.06 -25.84
CA LYS A 115 36.34 36.95 -25.47
C LYS A 115 37.22 38.00 -26.21
N ALA A 116 36.93 38.23 -27.49
CA ALA A 116 37.66 39.28 -28.26
C ALA A 116 37.39 40.68 -27.66
N SER A 117 36.13 40.99 -27.32
CA SER A 117 35.77 42.24 -26.65
C SER A 117 36.44 42.41 -25.27
N LEU A 118 36.60 41.31 -24.51
CA LEU A 118 37.37 41.34 -23.26
C LEU A 118 38.84 41.67 -23.50
N LEU A 119 39.47 41.05 -24.49
CA LEU A 119 40.87 41.35 -24.83
C LEU A 119 41.08 42.82 -25.26
N GLU A 120 40.15 43.40 -26.01
CA GLU A 120 40.14 44.82 -26.36
C GLU A 120 40.03 45.70 -25.12
N ALA A 121 39.06 45.42 -24.21
CA ALA A 121 38.89 46.14 -22.96
C ALA A 121 40.12 46.04 -22.06
N GLU A 122 40.77 44.89 -21.99
CA GLU A 122 42.01 44.68 -21.24
C GLU A 122 43.19 45.46 -21.85
N ALA A 123 43.31 45.54 -23.20
CA ALA A 123 44.34 46.32 -23.83
C ALA A 123 44.19 47.82 -23.57
N THR A 124 42.97 48.36 -23.76
CA THR A 124 42.62 49.75 -23.43
C THR A 124 42.80 50.04 -21.92
N GLY A 125 42.45 49.08 -21.07
CA GLY A 125 42.63 49.18 -19.62
C GLY A 125 44.10 49.26 -19.21
N ARG A 126 44.96 48.44 -19.79
CA ARG A 126 46.40 48.51 -19.57
C ARG A 126 46.97 49.86 -19.95
N GLU A 127 46.58 50.43 -21.11
CA GLU A 127 47.00 51.76 -21.56
C GLU A 127 46.59 52.84 -20.53
N ALA A 128 45.28 52.85 -20.12
CA ALA A 128 44.74 53.83 -19.19
C ALA A 128 45.41 53.74 -17.78
N ILE A 129 45.63 52.51 -17.29
CA ILE A 129 46.34 52.29 -16.03
C ILE A 129 47.79 52.79 -16.11
N ASN A 130 48.54 52.46 -17.16
CA ASN A 130 49.89 52.91 -17.35
C ASN A 130 49.97 54.43 -17.47
N ASN A 131 48.99 55.10 -18.10
CA ASN A 131 48.91 56.55 -18.20
C ASN A 131 48.66 57.19 -16.81
N ALA A 132 47.74 56.63 -16.01
CA ALA A 132 47.45 57.07 -14.66
C ALA A 132 48.66 56.91 -13.72
N ASP A 133 49.36 55.76 -13.82
CA ASP A 133 50.58 55.54 -13.02
C ASP A 133 51.71 56.51 -13.37
N ARG A 134 51.92 56.80 -14.67
CA ARG A 134 52.84 57.85 -15.08
C ARG A 134 52.46 59.26 -14.59
N ALA A 135 51.17 59.61 -14.66
CA ALA A 135 50.65 60.86 -14.18
C ALA A 135 50.85 61.00 -12.65
N ARG A 136 50.62 59.95 -11.87
CA ARG A 136 50.89 59.93 -10.40
C ARG A 136 52.37 60.12 -10.07
N THR A 137 53.28 59.52 -10.85
CA THR A 137 54.72 59.68 -10.62
C THR A 137 55.16 61.15 -10.88
N LEU A 138 54.54 61.87 -11.79
CA LEU A 138 54.85 63.27 -12.13
C LEU A 138 54.17 64.26 -11.12
N GLN A 139 53.26 63.84 -10.26
CA GLN A 139 52.53 64.67 -9.30
C GLN A 139 53.53 65.45 -8.41
N ASN A 140 54.52 64.78 -7.86
CA ASN A 140 55.48 65.36 -6.94
C ASN A 140 56.49 66.30 -7.61
N THR A 141 56.62 66.30 -8.95
CA THR A 141 57.53 67.12 -9.68
C THR A 141 56.92 68.44 -10.16
N GLY A 142 55.59 68.64 -10.01
CA GLY A 142 54.86 69.79 -10.51
C GLY A 142 54.75 69.86 -12.04
N ALA A 143 55.17 68.82 -12.78
CA ALA A 143 55.18 68.78 -14.25
C ALA A 143 53.78 68.56 -14.83
N MET A 144 52.71 68.26 -13.96
CA MET A 144 51.38 67.99 -14.42
C MET A 144 50.35 68.64 -13.46
N SER A 145 49.25 69.19 -13.98
CA SER A 145 48.21 69.79 -13.15
C SER A 145 47.39 68.69 -12.41
N ASN A 146 46.89 69.02 -11.23
CA ASN A 146 46.03 68.09 -10.46
C ASN A 146 44.82 67.64 -11.28
N GLN A 147 44.20 68.53 -12.06
CA GLN A 147 43.07 68.21 -12.94
C GLN A 147 43.44 67.15 -13.99
N GLN A 148 44.63 67.23 -14.56
CA GLN A 148 45.11 66.23 -15.56
C GLN A 148 45.36 64.87 -14.88
N ILE A 149 45.91 64.83 -13.66
CA ILE A 149 46.17 63.62 -12.90
C ILE A 149 44.83 62.96 -12.56
N GLU A 150 43.84 63.75 -12.14
CA GLU A 150 42.51 63.26 -11.84
C GLU A 150 41.81 62.69 -13.07
N GLN A 151 41.93 63.32 -14.25
CA GLN A 151 41.41 62.81 -15.52
C GLN A 151 42.01 61.43 -15.85
N TYR A 152 43.34 61.22 -15.74
CA TYR A 152 43.98 59.92 -16.04
C TYR A 152 43.58 58.89 -15.00
N THR A 153 43.40 59.26 -13.72
CA THR A 153 42.97 58.34 -12.65
C THR A 153 41.54 57.89 -12.89
N THR A 154 40.62 58.81 -13.18
CA THR A 154 39.24 58.50 -13.53
C THR A 154 39.14 57.67 -14.81
N ALA A 155 39.95 57.94 -15.84
CA ALA A 155 40.02 57.14 -17.03
C ALA A 155 40.47 55.70 -16.75
N ALA A 156 41.45 55.51 -15.87
CA ALA A 156 41.89 54.18 -15.44
C ALA A 156 40.82 53.42 -14.65
N GLU A 157 40.09 54.11 -13.75
CA GLU A 157 38.99 53.52 -13.03
C GLU A 157 37.82 53.11 -13.96
N THR A 158 37.49 54.00 -14.92
CA THR A 158 36.47 53.70 -15.94
C THR A 158 36.87 52.49 -16.81
N ALA A 159 38.16 52.42 -17.22
CA ALA A 159 38.68 51.30 -17.98
C ALA A 159 38.62 49.98 -17.20
N LYS A 160 38.98 50.01 -15.90
CA LYS A 160 38.79 48.83 -15.02
C LYS A 160 37.35 48.38 -14.94
N ALA A 161 36.38 49.29 -14.79
CA ALA A 161 34.95 48.95 -14.78
C ALA A 161 34.53 48.30 -16.11
N ARG A 162 35.02 48.80 -17.27
CA ARG A 162 34.77 48.20 -18.61
C ARG A 162 35.31 46.78 -18.73
N ILE A 163 36.49 46.49 -18.17
CA ILE A 163 37.02 45.10 -18.11
C ILE A 163 36.08 44.20 -17.37
N GLU A 164 35.57 44.62 -16.19
CA GLU A 164 34.64 43.79 -15.43
C GLU A 164 33.30 43.56 -16.15
N VAL A 165 32.79 44.53 -16.87
CA VAL A 165 31.60 44.37 -17.74
C VAL A 165 31.88 43.34 -18.86
N ALA A 166 33.04 43.42 -19.53
CA ALA A 166 33.41 42.46 -20.57
C ALA A 166 33.61 41.04 -20.01
N LYS A 167 34.22 40.88 -18.81
CA LYS A 167 34.30 39.61 -18.10
C LYS A 167 32.94 39.01 -17.79
N ALA A 168 31.98 39.83 -17.33
CA ALA A 168 30.63 39.39 -17.07
C ALA A 168 29.93 38.90 -18.34
N ALA A 169 30.15 39.55 -19.49
CA ALA A 169 29.63 39.11 -20.79
C ALA A 169 30.19 37.74 -21.20
N VAL A 170 31.52 37.53 -21.05
CA VAL A 170 32.16 36.22 -21.31
C VAL A 170 31.54 35.14 -20.40
N ASN A 171 31.37 35.41 -19.09
CA ASN A 171 30.78 34.47 -18.17
C ASN A 171 29.31 34.08 -18.55
N THR A 172 28.56 35.06 -19.03
CA THR A 172 27.19 34.80 -19.51
C THR A 172 27.18 33.80 -20.67
N GLN A 173 28.07 33.98 -21.66
CA GLN A 173 28.15 33.02 -22.79
C GLN A 173 28.68 31.66 -22.35
N GLN A 174 29.59 31.60 -21.37
CA GLN A 174 30.03 30.32 -20.79
C GLN A 174 28.90 29.55 -20.09
N ILE A 175 28.03 30.26 -19.41
CA ILE A 175 26.83 29.65 -18.79
C ILE A 175 25.92 29.10 -19.89
N ARG A 176 25.62 29.88 -20.93
CA ARG A 176 24.81 29.41 -22.06
C ARG A 176 25.42 28.16 -22.73
N LEU A 177 26.74 28.13 -22.90
CA LEU A 177 27.41 26.94 -23.42
C LEU A 177 27.28 25.72 -22.51
N LYS A 178 27.33 25.89 -21.19
CA LYS A 178 27.06 24.79 -20.24
C LYS A 178 25.65 24.28 -20.36
N GLN A 179 24.67 25.14 -20.58
CA GLN A 179 23.25 24.81 -20.73
C GLN A 179 22.95 24.04 -22.03
N THR A 180 23.87 23.98 -22.98
CA THR A 180 23.72 23.13 -24.18
C THR A 180 23.87 21.63 -23.88
N ARG A 181 24.36 21.26 -22.72
CA ARG A 181 24.56 19.87 -22.32
C ARG A 181 23.61 19.52 -21.19
N ILE A 182 22.82 18.48 -21.39
CA ILE A 182 21.84 18.03 -20.44
C ILE A 182 22.39 16.87 -19.64
N PHE A 183 22.49 17.05 -18.31
CA PHE A 183 23.04 16.07 -17.41
C PHE A 183 21.94 15.51 -16.48
N ALA A 184 22.13 14.26 -16.03
CA ALA A 184 21.27 13.65 -15.01
C ALA A 184 21.45 14.36 -13.65
N PRO A 185 20.38 14.89 -13.02
CA PRO A 185 20.47 15.58 -11.73
C PRO A 185 20.71 14.61 -10.58
N ASP A 186 20.35 13.34 -10.76
CA ASP A 186 20.55 12.26 -9.77
C ASP A 186 20.75 10.92 -10.51
N SER A 187 21.18 9.90 -9.78
CA SER A 187 21.21 8.53 -10.29
C SER A 187 19.79 7.95 -10.31
N GLY A 188 19.48 7.07 -11.28
CA GLY A 188 18.16 6.45 -11.38
C GLY A 188 17.88 5.80 -12.72
N ILE A 189 16.61 5.61 -13.04
CA ILE A 189 16.12 4.99 -14.28
C ILE A 189 15.33 6.02 -15.07
N ILE A 190 15.59 6.14 -16.37
CA ILE A 190 14.80 6.98 -17.27
C ILE A 190 13.42 6.36 -17.46
N SER A 191 12.38 7.07 -17.01
CA SER A 191 10.98 6.61 -17.11
C SER A 191 10.28 7.14 -18.38
N ALA A 192 10.70 8.31 -18.89
CA ALA A 192 10.18 8.85 -20.15
C ALA A 192 11.27 9.63 -20.90
N ARG A 193 11.19 9.63 -22.24
CA ARG A 193 12.06 10.35 -23.13
C ARG A 193 11.25 11.06 -24.22
N ASN A 194 11.18 12.38 -24.11
CA ASN A 194 10.57 13.25 -25.12
C ASN A 194 11.63 13.88 -26.05
N ALA A 195 12.90 13.76 -25.67
CA ALA A 195 14.02 14.23 -26.44
C ALA A 195 14.13 13.49 -27.80
N THR A 196 14.12 14.23 -28.91
CA THR A 196 14.24 13.70 -30.27
C THR A 196 15.37 14.42 -30.99
N VAL A 197 16.29 13.66 -31.61
CA VAL A 197 17.37 14.20 -32.41
C VAL A 197 16.79 15.04 -33.55
N GLY A 198 17.37 16.24 -33.79
CA GLY A 198 16.91 17.19 -34.79
C GLY A 198 15.81 18.14 -34.33
N ALA A 199 15.15 17.89 -33.19
CA ALA A 199 14.15 18.80 -32.67
C ALA A 199 14.76 20.11 -32.18
N VAL A 200 14.12 21.22 -32.49
CA VAL A 200 14.40 22.53 -31.89
C VAL A 200 13.48 22.74 -30.71
N VAL A 201 14.02 22.93 -29.51
CA VAL A 201 13.26 23.01 -28.29
C VAL A 201 13.43 24.36 -27.59
N GLY A 202 12.39 24.75 -26.87
CA GLY A 202 12.41 25.95 -26.02
C GLY A 202 12.85 25.65 -24.60
N SER A 203 13.20 26.69 -23.85
CA SER A 203 13.47 26.58 -22.41
C SER A 203 12.26 26.06 -21.67
N GLY A 204 12.46 25.15 -20.69
CA GLY A 204 11.41 24.49 -19.91
C GLY A 204 10.76 23.28 -20.57
N THR A 205 11.10 22.98 -21.85
CA THR A 205 10.55 21.76 -22.49
C THR A 205 11.10 20.52 -21.80
N GLU A 206 10.21 19.61 -21.36
CA GLU A 206 10.55 18.33 -20.74
C GLU A 206 11.25 17.44 -21.79
N LEU A 207 12.49 17.03 -21.51
CA LEU A 207 13.28 16.14 -22.37
C LEU A 207 13.30 14.71 -21.83
N PHE A 208 13.46 14.57 -20.53
CA PHE A 208 13.50 13.26 -19.87
C PHE A 208 12.76 13.31 -18.53
N ARG A 209 12.32 12.14 -18.10
CA ARG A 209 11.82 11.92 -16.74
C ARG A 209 12.63 10.81 -16.10
N LEU A 210 13.08 11.02 -14.88
CA LEU A 210 13.98 10.14 -14.16
C LEU A 210 13.33 9.69 -12.84
N ILE A 211 13.21 8.38 -12.61
CA ILE A 211 12.91 7.81 -11.28
C ILE A 211 14.18 7.89 -10.45
N ARG A 212 14.20 8.80 -9.48
CA ARG A 212 15.39 9.04 -8.65
C ARG A 212 15.76 7.81 -7.84
N GLN A 213 17.05 7.48 -7.80
CA GLN A 213 17.64 6.35 -7.07
C GLN A 213 17.01 4.99 -7.42
N SER A 214 16.27 4.89 -8.53
CA SER A 214 15.48 3.71 -8.91
C SER A 214 14.52 3.27 -7.79
N ARG A 215 14.12 4.18 -6.89
CA ARG A 215 13.30 3.90 -5.72
C ARG A 215 11.84 3.93 -6.05
N LEU A 216 11.15 2.86 -5.69
CA LEU A 216 9.70 2.72 -5.80
C LEU A 216 9.08 2.71 -4.40
N GLU A 217 7.84 3.15 -4.32
CA GLU A 217 7.00 3.09 -3.13
C GLU A 217 5.62 2.55 -3.49
N TRP A 218 5.01 1.83 -2.58
CA TRP A 218 3.60 1.51 -2.67
C TRP A 218 2.80 2.61 -2.00
N ARG A 219 1.89 3.23 -2.73
CA ARG A 219 0.94 4.24 -2.25
C ARG A 219 -0.34 3.53 -1.87
N ALA A 220 -0.39 3.06 -0.63
CA ALA A 220 -1.53 2.33 -0.09
C ALA A 220 -2.64 3.28 0.32
N GLU A 221 -3.84 3.02 -0.14
CA GLU A 221 -5.04 3.74 0.28
C GLU A 221 -5.67 3.04 1.47
N VAL A 222 -5.71 3.72 2.59
CA VAL A 222 -6.21 3.21 3.87
C VAL A 222 -7.35 4.10 4.34
N ILE A 223 -8.42 3.48 4.85
CA ILE A 223 -9.54 4.20 5.45
C ILE A 223 -9.09 4.95 6.70
N SER A 224 -9.59 6.16 6.88
CA SER A 224 -9.17 7.05 7.98
C SER A 224 -9.39 6.47 9.37
N SER A 225 -10.38 5.56 9.57
CA SER A 225 -10.63 4.87 10.84
C SER A 225 -9.48 3.94 11.26
N ASP A 226 -8.72 3.40 10.30
CA ASP A 226 -7.65 2.43 10.55
C ASP A 226 -6.28 3.09 10.75
N LEU A 227 -6.15 4.36 10.38
CA LEU A 227 -4.90 5.13 10.48
C LEU A 227 -4.25 5.14 11.85
N PRO A 228 -4.98 5.26 12.98
CA PRO A 228 -4.36 5.27 14.31
C PRO A 228 -3.54 4.01 14.61
N GLN A 229 -3.83 2.90 13.92
CA GLN A 229 -3.16 1.62 14.10
C GLN A 229 -1.89 1.51 13.24
N ILE A 230 -1.71 2.36 12.22
CA ILE A 230 -0.56 2.32 11.31
C ILE A 230 0.52 3.25 11.81
N LYS A 231 1.71 2.69 12.07
CA LYS A 231 2.88 3.44 12.56
C LYS A 231 4.01 3.43 11.54
N ILE A 232 4.81 4.49 11.53
CA ILE A 232 6.04 4.57 10.73
C ILE A 232 6.97 3.41 11.13
N GLY A 233 7.60 2.77 10.15
CA GLY A 233 8.47 1.61 10.32
C GLY A 233 7.75 0.25 10.33
N MET A 234 6.41 0.24 10.36
CA MET A 234 5.62 -0.98 10.32
C MET A 234 5.85 -1.73 8.99
N GLN A 235 5.86 -3.06 9.07
CA GLN A 235 5.97 -3.91 7.89
C GLN A 235 4.63 -4.06 7.17
N ALA A 236 4.70 -4.06 5.85
CA ALA A 236 3.58 -4.38 4.97
C ALA A 236 3.97 -5.51 4.02
N ASN A 237 3.11 -6.52 3.92
CA ASN A 237 3.24 -7.59 2.93
C ASN A 237 2.39 -7.21 1.71
N ILE A 238 3.03 -7.12 0.55
CA ILE A 238 2.45 -6.57 -0.66
C ILE A 238 2.47 -7.63 -1.75
N ILE A 239 1.40 -7.70 -2.51
CA ILE A 239 1.27 -8.57 -3.68
C ILE A 239 0.99 -7.67 -4.87
N ALA A 240 1.94 -7.58 -5.80
CA ALA A 240 1.78 -6.83 -7.03
C ALA A 240 0.90 -7.57 -8.05
N ALA A 241 0.45 -6.87 -9.08
CA ALA A 241 -0.46 -7.42 -10.09
C ALA A 241 0.13 -8.61 -10.88
N ASP A 242 1.47 -8.71 -10.95
CA ASP A 242 2.18 -9.84 -11.56
C ASP A 242 2.32 -11.07 -10.64
N GLY A 243 1.75 -11.00 -9.41
CA GLY A 243 1.85 -12.05 -8.39
C GLY A 243 3.11 -11.98 -7.53
N SER A 244 4.02 -11.03 -7.77
CA SER A 244 5.22 -10.82 -6.97
C SER A 244 4.87 -10.47 -5.52
N ARG A 245 5.51 -11.14 -4.58
CA ARG A 245 5.36 -10.88 -3.14
C ARG A 245 6.53 -10.06 -2.62
N LEU A 246 6.21 -8.96 -1.97
CA LEU A 246 7.15 -8.00 -1.45
C LEU A 246 6.88 -7.71 0.01
N THR A 247 7.95 -7.39 0.73
CA THR A 247 7.82 -6.82 2.06
C THR A 247 8.38 -5.41 2.02
N GLY A 248 7.52 -4.44 2.34
CA GLY A 248 7.88 -3.03 2.44
C GLY A 248 7.81 -2.53 3.88
N LYS A 249 8.29 -1.30 4.09
CA LYS A 249 8.18 -0.59 5.38
C LYS A 249 7.44 0.71 5.21
N VAL A 250 6.50 1.00 6.11
CA VAL A 250 5.82 2.29 6.18
C VAL A 250 6.85 3.39 6.43
N ARG A 251 7.01 4.27 5.45
CA ARG A 251 7.89 5.43 5.55
C ARG A 251 7.18 6.64 6.12
N LYS A 252 5.95 6.88 5.63
CA LYS A 252 5.17 8.06 6.01
C LYS A 252 3.68 7.80 5.81
N VAL A 253 2.86 8.46 6.62
CA VAL A 253 1.41 8.58 6.43
C VAL A 253 1.12 9.98 5.93
N SER A 254 0.28 10.12 4.91
CA SER A 254 -0.13 11.44 4.42
C SER A 254 -0.84 12.22 5.52
N PRO A 255 -0.57 13.52 5.67
CA PRO A 255 -1.31 14.36 6.60
C PRO A 255 -2.72 14.72 6.10
N MET A 256 -3.04 14.40 4.85
CA MET A 256 -4.32 14.72 4.23
C MET A 256 -5.16 13.47 4.01
N VAL A 257 -6.45 13.60 4.24
CA VAL A 257 -7.49 12.63 3.90
C VAL A 257 -8.17 13.12 2.63
N ASP A 258 -8.33 12.26 1.64
CA ASP A 258 -9.12 12.56 0.46
C ASP A 258 -10.60 12.69 0.84
N MET A 259 -11.22 13.82 0.52
CA MET A 259 -12.60 14.13 0.93
C MET A 259 -13.65 13.29 0.19
N LEU A 260 -13.34 12.79 -1.01
CA LEU A 260 -14.26 11.99 -1.82
C LEU A 260 -14.25 10.53 -1.37
N THR A 261 -13.05 9.96 -1.22
CA THR A 261 -12.87 8.55 -0.88
C THR A 261 -12.80 8.30 0.62
N ARG A 262 -12.52 9.33 1.43
CA ARG A 262 -12.22 9.27 2.88
C ARG A 262 -11.02 8.38 3.20
N ASN A 263 -10.17 8.13 2.21
CA ASN A 263 -8.94 7.38 2.34
C ASN A 263 -7.75 8.32 2.55
N THR A 264 -6.72 7.79 3.16
CA THR A 264 -5.42 8.45 3.32
C THR A 264 -4.35 7.59 2.65
N ILE A 265 -3.38 8.24 2.04
CA ILE A 265 -2.26 7.53 1.42
C ILE A 265 -1.20 7.20 2.48
N VAL A 266 -0.87 5.94 2.58
CA VAL A 266 0.28 5.44 3.36
C VAL A 266 1.39 5.09 2.38
N TYR A 267 2.53 5.75 2.54
CA TYR A 267 3.71 5.55 1.69
C TYR A 267 4.57 4.43 2.26
N VAL A 268 4.73 3.37 1.50
CA VAL A 268 5.50 2.19 1.90
C VAL A 268 6.70 2.03 0.97
N ASP A 269 7.91 2.12 1.52
CA ASP A 269 9.13 1.91 0.75
C ASP A 269 9.25 0.44 0.34
N LEU A 270 9.57 0.23 -0.93
CA LEU A 270 9.76 -1.09 -1.51
C LEU A 270 11.25 -1.40 -1.71
N PRO A 271 11.67 -2.64 -1.58
CA PRO A 271 13.01 -3.05 -2.01
C PRO A 271 13.14 -2.89 -3.53
N THR A 272 14.36 -2.66 -4.00
CA THR A 272 14.65 -2.58 -5.43
C THR A 272 14.47 -3.96 -6.07
N ASN A 273 13.46 -4.10 -6.91
CA ASN A 273 13.09 -5.34 -7.61
C ASN A 273 12.67 -5.03 -9.05
N ASN A 274 12.37 -6.07 -9.85
CA ASN A 274 11.88 -5.96 -11.23
C ASN A 274 10.46 -5.38 -11.37
N ILE A 275 9.93 -4.77 -10.31
CA ILE A 275 8.59 -4.18 -10.31
C ILE A 275 8.65 -2.84 -11.02
N LYS A 276 7.56 -2.50 -11.70
CA LYS A 276 7.44 -1.27 -12.46
C LYS A 276 6.52 -0.28 -11.76
N ALA A 277 6.86 1.00 -11.84
CA ALA A 277 5.96 2.07 -11.48
C ALA A 277 4.67 1.99 -12.32
N GLY A 278 3.52 2.34 -11.76
CA GLY A 278 2.21 2.22 -12.37
C GLY A 278 1.49 0.90 -12.08
N MET A 279 2.16 -0.12 -11.56
CA MET A 279 1.51 -1.39 -11.22
C MET A 279 0.58 -1.21 -10.03
N PHE A 280 -0.60 -1.85 -10.12
CA PHE A 280 -1.50 -2.01 -8.97
C PHE A 280 -0.97 -3.08 -8.01
N ALA A 281 -1.15 -2.85 -6.71
CA ALA A 281 -0.77 -3.81 -5.68
C ALA A 281 -1.80 -3.84 -4.56
N LYS A 282 -1.94 -5.01 -3.94
CA LYS A 282 -2.69 -5.22 -2.69
C LYS A 282 -1.71 -5.56 -1.59
N GLY A 283 -2.01 -5.15 -0.37
CA GLY A 283 -1.13 -5.50 0.74
C GLY A 283 -1.81 -5.44 2.08
N ASP A 284 -1.14 -6.06 3.06
CA ASP A 284 -1.59 -6.14 4.45
C ASP A 284 -0.53 -5.48 5.35
N PHE A 285 -0.94 -4.51 6.15
CA PHE A 285 -0.12 -3.96 7.24
C PHE A 285 -0.23 -4.89 8.45
N LEU A 286 0.89 -5.33 8.99
CA LEU A 286 0.94 -6.21 10.16
C LEU A 286 0.89 -5.38 11.43
N ILE A 287 -0.30 -5.27 12.05
CA ILE A 287 -0.53 -4.41 13.23
C ILE A 287 -0.05 -5.11 14.51
N GLY A 288 -0.17 -6.44 14.57
CA GLY A 288 0.19 -7.21 15.74
C GLY A 288 -0.41 -8.62 15.73
N GLN A 289 -0.50 -9.19 16.90
CA GLN A 289 -1.15 -10.48 17.14
C GLN A 289 -2.17 -10.31 18.26
N SER A 290 -3.35 -10.91 18.08
CA SER A 290 -4.37 -11.01 19.11
C SER A 290 -4.37 -12.44 19.65
N ASN A 291 -4.23 -12.58 20.95
CA ASN A 291 -4.33 -13.88 21.60
C ASN A 291 -5.80 -14.12 21.97
N THR A 292 -6.49 -14.88 21.13
CA THR A 292 -7.94 -15.11 21.25
C THR A 292 -8.26 -16.60 21.28
N LEU A 293 -9.43 -16.95 21.78
CA LEU A 293 -9.93 -18.32 21.78
C LEU A 293 -10.17 -18.76 20.32
N ALA A 294 -9.65 -19.92 19.97
CA ALA A 294 -9.82 -20.55 18.69
C ALA A 294 -10.42 -21.95 18.80
N VAL A 295 -11.24 -22.27 17.83
CA VAL A 295 -11.79 -23.62 17.67
C VAL A 295 -11.65 -24.07 16.21
N PRO A 296 -11.53 -25.37 15.93
CA PRO A 296 -11.59 -25.86 14.56
C PRO A 296 -12.95 -25.54 13.93
N GLN A 297 -12.96 -25.18 12.65
CA GLN A 297 -14.19 -24.83 11.94
C GLN A 297 -15.24 -25.94 12.01
N GLN A 298 -14.84 -27.21 11.99
CA GLN A 298 -15.73 -28.36 12.08
C GLN A 298 -16.48 -28.48 13.43
N ALA A 299 -16.02 -27.77 14.46
CA ALA A 299 -16.69 -27.70 15.76
C ALA A 299 -17.84 -26.70 15.79
N LEU A 300 -17.99 -25.90 14.74
CA LEU A 300 -19.03 -24.90 14.60
C LEU A 300 -20.10 -25.37 13.62
N VAL A 301 -21.35 -25.15 14.01
CA VAL A 301 -22.54 -25.50 13.21
C VAL A 301 -23.30 -24.23 12.88
N LEU A 302 -23.51 -23.97 11.59
CA LEU A 302 -24.33 -22.85 11.12
C LEU A 302 -25.81 -23.28 11.07
N ARG A 303 -26.68 -22.61 11.81
CA ARG A 303 -28.12 -22.78 11.76
C ARG A 303 -28.82 -21.44 11.85
N ASP A 304 -29.83 -21.23 11.03
CA ASP A 304 -30.63 -20.00 11.00
C ASP A 304 -29.80 -18.71 10.92
N GLY A 305 -28.68 -18.76 10.20
CA GLY A 305 -27.77 -17.62 10.05
C GLY A 305 -26.82 -17.36 11.24
N PHE A 306 -26.84 -18.23 12.27
CA PHE A 306 -25.98 -18.09 13.45
C PHE A 306 -25.04 -19.29 13.61
N ASN A 307 -23.86 -19.03 14.15
CA ASN A 307 -22.89 -20.05 14.50
C ASN A 307 -23.19 -20.59 15.91
N TYR A 308 -23.19 -21.90 16.05
CA TYR A 308 -23.39 -22.60 17.32
C TYR A 308 -22.23 -23.56 17.58
N ALA A 309 -21.90 -23.72 18.86
CA ALA A 309 -21.03 -24.77 19.35
C ALA A 309 -21.82 -25.64 20.35
N PHE A 310 -21.51 -26.94 20.40
CA PHE A 310 -22.10 -27.86 21.36
C PHE A 310 -21.13 -28.07 22.51
N VAL A 311 -21.53 -27.70 23.72
CA VAL A 311 -20.75 -27.82 24.97
C VAL A 311 -21.26 -29.01 25.77
N LEU A 312 -20.34 -29.78 26.33
CA LEU A 312 -20.73 -30.87 27.26
C LEU A 312 -21.23 -30.28 28.58
N LYS A 313 -22.46 -30.64 28.95
CA LYS A 313 -23.06 -30.29 30.24
C LYS A 313 -22.60 -31.27 31.32
N ASN A 314 -21.93 -30.78 32.37
CA ASN A 314 -21.62 -31.59 33.55
C ASN A 314 -22.92 -31.94 34.32
N ASN A 315 -23.36 -33.16 34.20
CA ASN A 315 -24.54 -33.67 34.94
C ASN A 315 -24.18 -33.96 36.41
N LYS A 316 -24.03 -32.93 37.24
CA LYS A 316 -24.00 -33.16 38.69
C LYS A 316 -25.43 -33.50 39.11
N GLY A 317 -25.71 -34.81 39.38
CA GLY A 317 -26.92 -35.31 40.00
C GLY A 317 -27.91 -36.08 39.14
N GLN A 318 -27.63 -36.36 37.83
CA GLN A 318 -28.45 -37.28 37.03
C GLN A 318 -27.69 -38.58 36.75
N GLN A 319 -28.38 -39.74 36.95
CA GLN A 319 -27.83 -41.06 36.57
C GLN A 319 -27.75 -41.13 35.04
N VAL A 320 -26.58 -40.80 34.48
CA VAL A 320 -26.23 -41.05 33.06
C VAL A 320 -25.34 -42.27 33.04
N LYS A 321 -25.59 -43.21 32.11
CA LYS A 321 -24.71 -44.38 31.92
C LYS A 321 -23.28 -43.93 31.70
N VAL A 322 -22.33 -44.66 32.27
CA VAL A 322 -20.90 -44.38 32.14
C VAL A 322 -20.52 -44.14 30.67
N GLY A 323 -19.94 -42.98 30.37
CA GLY A 323 -19.51 -42.58 29.00
C GLY A 323 -20.55 -41.82 28.19
N GLN A 324 -21.74 -41.52 28.71
CA GLN A 324 -22.74 -40.68 28.06
C GLN A 324 -22.82 -39.30 28.73
N MET A 325 -22.90 -38.25 27.96
CA MET A 325 -23.02 -36.86 28.41
C MET A 325 -24.08 -36.11 27.61
N LYS A 326 -24.77 -35.18 28.26
CA LYS A 326 -25.66 -34.25 27.52
C LYS A 326 -24.90 -33.10 26.96
N VAL A 327 -25.28 -32.66 25.75
CA VAL A 327 -24.75 -31.47 25.12
C VAL A 327 -25.71 -30.30 25.28
N GLY A 328 -25.14 -29.09 25.36
CA GLY A 328 -25.89 -27.84 25.30
C GLY A 328 -25.46 -27.06 24.05
N GLN A 329 -26.45 -26.60 23.30
CA GLN A 329 -26.21 -25.72 22.17
C GLN A 329 -25.96 -24.30 22.66
N ILE A 330 -24.82 -23.72 22.34
CA ILE A 330 -24.47 -22.34 22.68
C ILE A 330 -24.24 -21.53 21.39
N LYS A 331 -24.92 -20.38 21.31
CA LYS A 331 -24.67 -19.42 20.22
C LYS A 331 -23.33 -18.76 20.44
N VAL A 332 -22.48 -18.75 19.40
CA VAL A 332 -21.16 -18.18 19.45
C VAL A 332 -21.01 -17.07 18.40
N GLN A 333 -20.29 -16.02 18.78
CA GLN A 333 -19.91 -15.00 17.84
C GLN A 333 -18.50 -15.31 17.34
N THR A 334 -18.37 -15.52 16.05
CA THR A 334 -17.10 -15.85 15.41
C THR A 334 -16.42 -14.60 14.87
N GLY A 335 -15.08 -14.57 14.92
CA GLY A 335 -14.26 -13.52 14.35
C GLY A 335 -13.51 -14.00 13.11
N LYS A 336 -12.21 -13.74 13.07
CA LYS A 336 -11.33 -14.07 11.94
C LYS A 336 -11.10 -15.59 11.82
N ARG A 337 -10.79 -16.00 10.59
CA ARG A 337 -10.41 -17.39 10.30
C ARG A 337 -8.96 -17.43 9.80
N VAL A 338 -8.18 -18.36 10.36
CA VAL A 338 -6.80 -18.62 9.93
C VAL A 338 -6.62 -20.14 9.74
N GLY A 339 -6.46 -20.56 8.49
CA GLY A 339 -6.41 -21.98 8.14
C GLY A 339 -7.71 -22.70 8.51
N ASN A 340 -7.61 -23.71 9.39
CA ASN A 340 -8.74 -24.50 9.90
C ASN A 340 -9.29 -23.99 11.26
N LEU A 341 -8.69 -22.94 11.82
CA LEU A 341 -9.10 -22.35 13.10
C LEU A 341 -9.96 -21.11 12.88
N VAL A 342 -11.01 -20.99 13.71
CA VAL A 342 -11.92 -19.85 13.74
C VAL A 342 -11.82 -19.21 15.13
N GLU A 343 -11.62 -17.91 15.13
CA GLU A 343 -11.63 -17.09 16.34
C GLU A 343 -13.02 -17.05 16.96
N ILE A 344 -13.10 -17.18 18.27
CA ILE A 344 -14.34 -17.00 19.05
C ILE A 344 -14.24 -15.69 19.82
N VAL A 345 -15.09 -14.76 19.42
CA VAL A 345 -15.18 -13.43 20.06
C VAL A 345 -16.00 -13.50 21.35
N SER A 346 -17.09 -14.29 21.36
CA SER A 346 -17.94 -14.48 22.53
C SER A 346 -18.72 -15.79 22.45
N GLY A 347 -19.19 -16.26 23.60
CA GLY A 347 -20.06 -17.45 23.74
C GLY A 347 -19.36 -18.71 24.26
N LEU A 348 -18.01 -18.75 24.30
CA LEU A 348 -17.25 -19.87 24.85
C LEU A 348 -16.15 -19.39 25.80
N THR A 349 -15.82 -20.30 26.76
CA THR A 349 -14.65 -20.11 27.65
C THR A 349 -13.63 -21.23 27.45
N ALA A 350 -12.39 -20.98 27.85
CA ALA A 350 -11.24 -21.88 27.56
C ALA A 350 -11.32 -23.23 28.30
N ASP A 351 -12.09 -23.29 29.39
CA ASP A 351 -12.27 -24.47 30.24
C ASP A 351 -13.39 -25.41 29.76
N GLN A 352 -14.25 -24.94 28.85
CA GLN A 352 -15.38 -25.72 28.34
C GLN A 352 -14.92 -26.83 27.39
N ASN A 353 -15.50 -28.00 27.51
CA ASN A 353 -15.32 -29.07 26.54
C ASN A 353 -16.39 -28.95 25.45
N ILE A 354 -15.97 -28.82 24.20
CA ILE A 354 -16.86 -28.68 23.05
C ILE A 354 -16.74 -29.88 22.10
N VAL A 355 -17.80 -30.15 21.39
CA VAL A 355 -17.85 -31.20 20.37
C VAL A 355 -16.98 -30.75 19.17
N ALA A 356 -15.95 -31.49 18.84
CA ALA A 356 -15.04 -31.20 17.74
C ALA A 356 -15.58 -31.62 16.38
N SER A 357 -16.33 -32.72 16.32
CA SER A 357 -16.94 -33.24 15.10
C SER A 357 -18.25 -33.94 15.40
N GLY A 358 -19.18 -33.99 14.43
CA GLY A 358 -20.50 -34.56 14.55
C GLY A 358 -21.58 -33.60 15.08
N GLY A 359 -21.24 -32.35 15.34
CA GLY A 359 -22.19 -31.34 15.89
C GLY A 359 -23.38 -31.05 14.95
N ALA A 360 -23.21 -31.23 13.63
CA ALA A 360 -24.30 -30.99 12.67
C ALA A 360 -25.56 -31.82 12.90
N PHE A 361 -25.40 -33.00 13.50
CA PHE A 361 -26.48 -33.95 13.76
C PHE A 361 -27.06 -33.85 15.21
N LEU A 362 -26.54 -32.92 16.00
CA LEU A 362 -26.93 -32.74 17.40
C LEU A 362 -28.02 -31.68 17.56
N SER A 363 -28.90 -31.90 18.49
CA SER A 363 -29.86 -30.92 19.02
C SER A 363 -29.53 -30.58 20.47
N ASP A 364 -30.11 -29.48 20.98
CA ASP A 364 -29.93 -29.13 22.40
C ASP A 364 -30.46 -30.23 23.31
N ASN A 365 -29.69 -30.55 24.35
CA ASN A 365 -29.95 -31.61 25.32
C ASN A 365 -29.84 -33.05 24.83
N ASP A 366 -29.32 -33.27 23.59
CA ASP A 366 -29.05 -34.62 23.12
C ASP A 366 -28.02 -35.34 23.98
N THR A 367 -28.16 -36.67 24.06
CA THR A 367 -27.20 -37.54 24.79
C THR A 367 -26.18 -38.06 23.80
N VAL A 368 -24.89 -37.84 24.06
CA VAL A 368 -23.77 -38.24 23.23
C VAL A 368 -22.83 -39.22 23.97
N LYS A 369 -22.19 -40.09 23.23
CA LYS A 369 -21.07 -40.91 23.71
C LYS A 369 -19.79 -40.21 23.35
N VAL A 370 -19.01 -39.81 24.37
CA VAL A 370 -17.74 -39.12 24.18
C VAL A 370 -16.63 -40.15 23.92
N VAL A 371 -15.93 -39.93 22.81
CA VAL A 371 -14.66 -40.60 22.51
C VAL A 371 -13.56 -39.55 22.54
N ASN A 372 -12.55 -39.74 23.37
CA ASN A 372 -11.43 -38.82 23.43
C ASN A 372 -10.78 -38.75 22.06
N ALA A 373 -10.62 -37.54 21.53
CA ALA A 373 -9.80 -37.32 20.36
C ALA A 373 -8.36 -37.74 20.72
N VAL A 374 -7.81 -38.71 20.03
CA VAL A 374 -6.35 -38.92 20.01
C VAL A 374 -5.78 -37.60 19.54
N ALA A 375 -4.94 -36.98 20.37
CA ALA A 375 -4.29 -35.70 20.07
C ALA A 375 -3.57 -35.84 18.73
N THR A 376 -4.24 -35.38 17.67
CA THR A 376 -3.57 -35.20 16.37
C THR A 376 -2.66 -34.01 16.59
N ASN A 377 -1.36 -34.27 16.75
CA ASN A 377 -0.32 -33.29 16.89
C ASN A 377 -0.53 -32.20 15.84
N ALA A 378 -0.95 -31.02 16.27
CA ALA A 378 -0.96 -29.83 15.46
C ALA A 378 0.48 -29.61 14.99
N VAL A 379 0.75 -29.81 13.71
CA VAL A 379 2.05 -29.52 13.10
C VAL A 379 2.33 -28.04 13.40
N PRO A 380 3.40 -27.72 14.14
CA PRO A 380 3.69 -26.34 14.46
C PRO A 380 3.97 -25.60 13.16
N VAL A 381 3.28 -24.52 12.94
CA VAL A 381 3.33 -23.63 11.76
C VAL A 381 4.75 -23.16 11.42
N LYS A 382 5.73 -23.39 12.29
CA LYS A 382 7.14 -23.04 12.09
C LYS A 382 7.85 -23.85 10.97
N LYS A 383 7.28 -24.95 10.47
CA LYS A 383 7.94 -25.82 9.48
C LYS A 383 7.48 -25.59 8.03
N LEU A 384 6.48 -24.73 7.80
CA LEU A 384 6.00 -24.38 6.46
C LEU A 384 6.68 -23.14 5.85
N MET A 385 7.58 -22.49 6.60
CA MET A 385 8.33 -21.31 6.11
C MET A 385 9.73 -21.63 5.59
N GLN A 386 10.15 -22.92 5.60
CA GLN A 386 11.49 -23.31 5.13
C GLN A 386 11.51 -24.17 3.86
N LEU A 387 10.36 -24.37 3.20
CA LEU A 387 10.30 -25.09 1.93
C LEU A 387 9.53 -24.23 0.92
N LYS A 388 10.19 -23.17 0.41
CA LYS A 388 10.13 -22.69 -1.00
C LYS A 388 11.03 -21.48 -1.16
#